data_2ac02baddae655ca672d2c5a6f22c0cb
#
_entry.id   2ac02baddae655ca672d2c5a6f22c0cb
#
_cell.length_a   1.000
_cell.length_b   1.000
_cell.length_c   1.000
_cell.angle_alpha   90.00
_cell.angle_beta   90.00
_cell.angle_gamma   90.00
#
_symmetry.space_group_name_H-M   'P 1'
#
loop_
_entity.id
_entity.type
_entity.pdbx_description
1 polymer ?
#
loop_
_entity_poly.entity_id
_entity_poly.type
_entity_poly.pdbx_seq_one_letter_code
_entity_poly.pdbx_strand_id
1 'polypeptide(L)'
;MKYFNWNSEKNKKLIEERGVSFEMCLVKIEGKDILDVLDNINYPNQKIFVLEIDNYVYLVPFVENEDEIFLKTIIPSRKFTKKYLK
;
A
#
# COMPACT_ATOMS: atom_id res chain seq x y z
N MET A 1 -6.24 6.40 -18.30
CA MET A 1 -6.38 6.46 -16.85
C MET A 1 -6.43 5.07 -16.26
N LYS A 2 -5.63 4.81 -15.23
CA LYS A 2 -5.59 3.47 -14.61
C LYS A 2 -6.55 3.40 -13.45
N TYR A 3 -7.12 2.22 -13.22
CA TYR A 3 -7.97 2.00 -12.07
C TYR A 3 -7.26 1.09 -11.07
N PHE A 4 -7.69 1.18 -9.82
CA PHE A 4 -7.12 0.38 -8.74
C PHE A 4 -7.97 -0.85 -8.49
N ASN A 5 -7.30 -1.94 -8.13
CA ASN A 5 -8.00 -3.19 -7.84
C ASN A 5 -7.25 -3.95 -6.74
N TRP A 6 -7.93 -4.89 -6.11
CA TRP A 6 -7.36 -5.73 -5.07
C TRP A 6 -8.24 -6.93 -4.85
N ASN A 7 -7.76 -7.90 -4.07
CA ASN A 7 -8.52 -9.08 -3.71
C ASN A 7 -9.45 -8.74 -2.54
N SER A 8 -10.75 -8.90 -2.72
CA SER A 8 -11.72 -8.50 -1.69
C SER A 8 -11.66 -9.37 -0.44
N GLU A 9 -11.31 -10.65 -0.56
CA GLU A 9 -11.13 -11.49 0.62
C GLU A 9 -9.91 -11.08 1.42
N LYS A 10 -8.83 -10.74 0.74
CA LYS A 10 -7.63 -10.22 1.39
C LYS A 10 -7.95 -8.93 2.14
N ASN A 11 -8.75 -8.06 1.52
CA ASN A 11 -9.16 -6.81 2.14
C ASN A 11 -9.91 -7.05 3.45
N LYS A 12 -10.86 -7.99 3.44
CA LYS A 12 -11.60 -8.35 4.65
C LYS A 12 -10.67 -8.84 5.75
N LYS A 13 -9.71 -9.68 5.40
CA LYS A 13 -8.73 -10.21 6.36
C LYS A 13 -7.91 -9.09 6.97
N LEU A 14 -7.46 -8.14 6.15
CA LEU A 14 -6.65 -7.03 6.64
C LEU A 14 -7.44 -6.15 7.61
N ILE A 15 -8.71 -5.92 7.33
CA ILE A 15 -9.57 -5.15 8.23
C ILE A 15 -9.70 -5.89 9.58
N GLU A 16 -9.94 -7.20 9.53
CA GLU A 16 -10.11 -7.99 10.74
C GLU A 16 -8.82 -8.11 11.56
N GLU A 17 -7.70 -8.33 10.89
CA GLU A 17 -6.44 -8.60 11.56
C GLU A 17 -5.65 -7.35 11.95
N ARG A 18 -5.75 -6.29 11.15
CA ARG A 18 -4.91 -5.10 11.32
C ARG A 18 -5.68 -3.78 11.36
N GLY A 19 -6.97 -3.82 11.09
CA GLY A 19 -7.76 -2.60 11.08
C GLY A 19 -7.44 -1.66 9.94
N VAL A 20 -6.84 -2.16 8.85
CA VAL A 20 -6.53 -1.37 7.66
C VAL A 20 -7.17 -2.00 6.44
N SER A 21 -7.51 -1.16 5.47
CA SER A 21 -8.16 -1.61 4.24
C SER A 21 -7.47 -1.01 3.02
N PHE A 22 -7.68 -1.64 1.87
CA PHE A 22 -7.17 -1.09 0.61
C PHE A 22 -7.86 0.23 0.27
N GLU A 23 -9.10 0.42 0.70
CA GLU A 23 -9.80 1.69 0.50
C GLU A 23 -9.08 2.83 1.21
N MET A 24 -8.56 2.58 2.41
CA MET A 24 -7.79 3.58 3.14
C MET A 24 -6.50 3.94 2.39
N CYS A 25 -5.87 2.93 1.80
CA CYS A 25 -4.68 3.16 0.97
C CYS A 25 -5.02 4.00 -0.26
N LEU A 26 -6.16 3.69 -0.89
CA LEU A 26 -6.59 4.40 -2.09
C LEU A 26 -6.81 5.89 -1.83
N VAL A 27 -7.40 6.23 -0.69
CA VAL A 27 -7.59 7.63 -0.31
C VAL A 27 -6.25 8.36 -0.25
N LYS A 28 -5.23 7.72 0.34
CA LYS A 28 -3.89 8.31 0.43
C LYS A 28 -3.24 8.45 -0.95
N ILE A 29 -3.36 7.42 -1.77
CA ILE A 29 -2.74 7.42 -3.10
C ILE A 29 -3.39 8.47 -4.01
N GLU A 30 -4.70 8.51 -4.06
CA GLU A 30 -5.42 9.48 -4.89
C GLU A 30 -5.26 10.91 -4.40
N GLY A 31 -5.10 11.08 -3.09
CA GLY A 31 -4.86 12.39 -2.50
C GLY A 31 -3.42 12.85 -2.64
N LYS A 32 -2.58 12.06 -3.31
CA LYS A 32 -1.15 12.35 -3.47
C LYS A 32 -0.42 12.48 -2.15
N ASP A 33 -0.90 11.74 -1.16
CA ASP A 33 -0.34 11.72 0.18
C ASP A 33 0.53 10.48 0.36
N ILE A 34 1.42 10.28 -0.61
CA ILE A 34 2.34 9.13 -0.66
C ILE A 34 3.70 9.57 -0.13
N LEU A 35 4.22 8.84 0.84
CA LEU A 35 5.54 9.17 1.40
C LEU A 35 6.66 8.83 0.42
N ASP A 36 6.54 7.70 -0.26
CA ASP A 36 7.55 7.27 -1.22
C ASP A 36 7.00 6.13 -2.08
N VAL A 37 7.69 5.84 -3.18
CA VAL A 37 7.41 4.67 -4.01
C VAL A 37 8.74 3.96 -4.22
N LEU A 38 8.83 2.71 -3.78
CA LEU A 38 10.06 1.95 -3.80
C LEU A 38 9.97 0.78 -4.77
N ASP A 39 11.14 0.35 -5.28
CA ASP A 39 11.21 -0.88 -6.04
C ASP A 39 11.23 -2.06 -5.08
N ASN A 40 10.62 -3.17 -5.49
CA ASN A 40 10.62 -4.38 -4.68
C ASN A 40 11.82 -5.23 -5.11
N ILE A 41 12.81 -5.38 -4.23
CA ILE A 41 14.04 -6.10 -4.52
C ILE A 41 13.76 -7.57 -4.86
N ASN A 42 12.79 -8.17 -4.18
CA ASN A 42 12.49 -9.60 -4.34
C ASN A 42 11.61 -9.90 -5.56
N TYR A 43 10.90 -8.90 -6.04
CA TYR A 43 9.95 -9.07 -7.15
C TYR A 43 10.10 -7.92 -8.12
N PRO A 44 10.95 -8.06 -9.15
CA PRO A 44 11.28 -6.95 -10.05
C PRO A 44 10.10 -6.28 -10.74
N ASN A 45 9.00 -7.01 -10.90
CA ASN A 45 7.80 -6.47 -11.54
C ASN A 45 6.88 -5.73 -10.58
N GLN A 46 7.26 -5.64 -9.31
CA GLN A 46 6.44 -4.98 -8.31
C GLN A 46 7.13 -3.74 -7.78
N LYS A 47 6.30 -2.77 -7.39
CA LYS A 47 6.75 -1.61 -6.66
C LYS A 47 5.97 -1.54 -5.35
N ILE A 48 6.37 -0.63 -4.48
CA ILE A 48 5.79 -0.53 -3.15
C ILE A 48 5.43 0.92 -2.86
N PHE A 49 4.15 1.19 -2.57
CA PHE A 49 3.76 2.47 -2.02
C PHE A 49 4.10 2.51 -0.54
N VAL A 50 4.67 3.61 -0.08
CA VAL A 50 4.95 3.84 1.33
C VAL A 50 3.93 4.86 1.80
N LEU A 51 3.01 4.45 2.67
CA LEU A 51 1.88 5.26 3.11
C LEU A 51 1.83 5.34 4.63
N GLU A 52 1.35 6.48 5.14
CA GLU A 52 1.08 6.62 6.56
C GLU A 52 -0.42 6.52 6.79
N ILE A 53 -0.82 5.64 7.70
CA ILE A 53 -2.21 5.46 8.10
C ILE A 53 -2.23 5.41 9.63
N ASP A 54 -2.97 6.33 10.24
CA ASP A 54 -3.12 6.39 11.72
C ASP A 54 -1.77 6.43 12.45
N ASN A 55 -0.86 7.26 11.97
CA ASN A 55 0.47 7.46 12.58
C ASN A 55 1.36 6.22 12.53
N TYR A 56 1.13 5.35 11.57
CA TYR A 56 1.99 4.19 11.36
C TYR A 56 2.25 4.04 9.86
N VAL A 57 3.46 3.64 9.49
CA VAL A 57 3.81 3.50 8.08
C VAL A 57 3.55 2.08 7.60
N TYR A 58 2.87 1.98 6.48
CA TYR A 58 2.54 0.70 5.84
C TYR A 58 3.16 0.65 4.45
N LEU A 59 3.57 -0.54 4.07
CA LEU A 59 4.09 -0.82 2.74
C LEU A 59 3.02 -1.55 1.95
N VAL A 60 2.72 -1.05 0.76
CA VAL A 60 1.68 -1.62 -0.09
C VAL A 60 2.28 -2.03 -1.42
N PRO A 61 2.73 -3.28 -1.53
CA PRO A 61 3.23 -3.78 -2.83
C PRO A 61 2.13 -3.79 -3.88
N PHE A 62 2.49 -3.43 -5.10
CA PHE A 62 1.52 -3.40 -6.19
C PHE A 62 2.16 -3.81 -7.50
N VAL A 63 1.32 -4.25 -8.42
CA VAL A 63 1.70 -4.57 -9.79
C VAL A 63 0.93 -3.62 -10.70
N GLU A 64 1.63 -3.06 -11.67
CA GLU A 64 1.03 -2.08 -12.57
C GLU A 64 1.12 -2.57 -14.01
N ASN A 65 0.01 -2.43 -14.75
CA ASN A 65 0.02 -2.64 -16.18
C ASN A 65 -0.61 -1.43 -16.87
N GLU A 66 -0.97 -1.52 -18.14
CA GLU A 66 -1.49 -0.37 -18.88
C GLU A 66 -2.79 0.21 -18.32
N ASP A 67 -3.65 -0.65 -17.78
CA ASP A 67 -4.99 -0.25 -17.36
C ASP A 67 -5.22 -0.31 -15.85
N GLU A 68 -4.37 -1.01 -15.13
CA GLU A 68 -4.67 -1.38 -13.75
C GLU A 68 -3.47 -1.27 -12.83
N ILE A 69 -3.73 -0.83 -11.61
CA ILE A 69 -2.77 -0.93 -10.51
C ILE A 69 -3.39 -1.90 -9.49
N PHE A 70 -2.79 -3.08 -9.36
CA PHE A 70 -3.30 -4.11 -8.46
C PHE A 70 -2.52 -4.09 -7.15
N LEU A 71 -3.21 -3.74 -6.06
CA LEU A 71 -2.62 -3.68 -4.72
C LEU A 71 -2.59 -5.10 -4.15
N LYS A 72 -1.40 -5.58 -3.79
CA LYS A 72 -1.22 -6.97 -3.38
C LYS A 72 -1.53 -7.23 -1.91
N THR A 73 -1.04 -6.38 -1.03
CA THR A 73 -1.24 -6.53 0.41
C THR A 73 -0.88 -5.22 1.10
N ILE A 74 -1.05 -5.20 2.43
CA ILE A 74 -0.69 -4.05 3.26
C ILE A 74 0.15 -4.57 4.41
N ILE A 75 1.40 -4.11 4.52
CA ILE A 75 2.34 -4.63 5.51
C ILE A 75 2.77 -3.48 6.44
N PRO A 76 2.55 -3.60 7.76
CA PRO A 76 3.04 -2.58 8.68
C PRO A 76 4.56 -2.63 8.76
N SER A 77 5.20 -1.48 8.86
CA SER A 77 6.65 -1.41 8.93
C SER A 77 7.10 -0.50 10.07
N ARG A 78 7.65 -1.10 11.10
CA ARG A 78 8.21 -0.35 12.22
C ARG A 78 9.44 0.45 11.77
N LYS A 79 10.26 -0.14 10.92
CA LYS A 79 11.45 0.52 10.41
C LYS A 79 11.13 1.81 9.68
N PHE A 80 10.18 1.76 8.77
CA PHE A 80 9.80 2.95 8.00
C PHE A 80 9.00 3.94 8.84
N THR A 81 8.25 3.45 9.84
CA THR A 81 7.57 4.33 10.77
C THR A 81 8.58 5.21 11.51
N LYS A 82 9.65 4.61 11.98
CA LYS A 82 10.71 5.36 12.66
C LYS A 82 11.41 6.32 11.72
N LYS A 83 11.58 5.92 10.46
CA LYS A 83 12.27 6.75 9.47
C LYS A 83 11.47 8.00 9.08
N TYR A 84 10.18 7.85 8.90
CA TYR A 84 9.34 8.93 8.36
C TYR A 84 8.56 9.70 9.41
N LEU A 85 8.18 9.08 10.51
CA LEU A 85 7.27 9.70 11.49
C LEU A 85 7.88 10.02 12.84
N LYS A 86 9.10 9.61 13.07
CA LYS A 86 9.74 9.79 14.35
C LYS A 86 9.10 10.76 15.35
#